data_96701022005f922d4f364a562e582720
#
_entry.id   96701022005f922d4f364a562e582720
#
_cell.length_a   1.000
_cell.length_b   1.000
_cell.length_c   1.000
_cell.angle_alpha   90.00
_cell.angle_beta   90.00
_cell.angle_gamma   90.00
#
_symmetry.space_group_name_H-M   'P 1'
#
loop_
_entity.id
_entity.type
_entity.pdbx_description
1 polymer ?
#
loop_
_entity_poly.entity_id
_entity_poly.type
_entity_poly.pdbx_seq_one_letter_code
_entity_poly.pdbx_strand_id
1 'polypeptide(L)'
;MPSYLLSEADNAELLLDRLQVASGVEARSLDDGDMTRLVYLFVARILKEQPALNKSRVLAIHVGPGNTRLMLFKKGRIVQYNSYRMGAYRVADAVEKMGSGSDNLLSDIKAHVNGIIEQIVGAYANEPIDEVIAIGHEIQPVATTLAKDEEPLMKADRKTLSRLAKQLSVSKEKQLAETYEVNVYATRPLLAGVVCNLEVAGKFGLSALHVPTGRCGERLLTGLAGSDFAAKRFVHEV
;
A
#
# COMPACT_ATOMS: atom_id res chain seq x y z
N MET A 1 8.29 -4.89 10.70
CA MET A 1 7.62 -5.12 9.40
C MET A 1 8.61 -5.72 8.43
N PRO A 2 8.29 -6.79 7.74
CA PRO A 2 9.16 -7.26 6.68
C PRO A 2 9.08 -6.27 5.53
N SER A 3 10.13 -5.52 5.30
CA SER A 3 10.26 -4.76 4.07
C SER A 3 10.72 -5.73 2.96
N TYR A 4 10.40 -5.41 1.72
CA TYR A 4 10.98 -6.15 0.59
C TYR A 4 12.52 -6.15 0.65
N LEU A 5 13.12 -5.13 1.28
CA LEU A 5 14.55 -5.05 1.56
C LEU A 5 15.03 -6.21 2.44
N LEU A 6 14.23 -6.61 3.44
CA LEU A 6 14.57 -7.75 4.27
C LEU A 6 14.48 -9.07 3.50
N SER A 7 13.45 -9.24 2.67
CA SER A 7 13.27 -10.47 1.88
C SER A 7 14.27 -10.62 0.72
N GLU A 8 14.90 -9.52 0.29
CA GLU A 8 15.92 -9.49 -0.76
C GLU A 8 17.36 -9.33 -0.22
N ALA A 9 17.53 -9.21 1.10
CA ALA A 9 18.84 -9.01 1.73
C ALA A 9 19.52 -10.36 2.03
N ASP A 10 20.75 -10.52 1.59
CA ASP A 10 21.56 -11.73 1.83
C ASP A 10 21.80 -12.01 3.33
N ASN A 11 21.67 -10.99 4.17
CA ASN A 11 21.87 -11.06 5.62
C ASN A 11 20.57 -10.96 6.43
N ALA A 12 19.41 -11.26 5.83
CA ALA A 12 18.11 -11.17 6.49
C ALA A 12 18.02 -12.03 7.74
N GLU A 13 18.50 -13.28 7.67
CA GLU A 13 18.51 -14.21 8.81
C GLU A 13 19.36 -13.67 9.97
N LEU A 14 20.55 -13.13 9.69
CA LEU A 14 21.41 -12.55 10.70
C LEU A 14 20.74 -11.36 11.43
N LEU A 15 19.96 -10.55 10.69
CA LEU A 15 19.19 -9.46 11.30
C LEU A 15 18.09 -10.00 12.23
N LEU A 16 17.36 -11.02 11.80
CA LEU A 16 16.29 -11.65 12.60
C LEU A 16 16.87 -12.28 13.88
N ASP A 17 17.99 -13.02 13.75
CA ASP A 17 18.69 -13.59 14.91
C ASP A 17 19.15 -12.51 15.91
N ARG A 18 19.72 -11.41 15.41
CA ARG A 18 20.13 -10.28 16.27
C ARG A 18 18.94 -9.62 16.96
N LEU A 19 17.81 -9.49 16.27
CA LEU A 19 16.57 -8.99 16.88
C LEU A 19 16.10 -9.92 18.01
N GLN A 20 16.12 -11.23 17.78
CA GLN A 20 15.76 -12.22 18.78
C GLN A 20 16.68 -12.15 20.00
N VAL A 21 17.99 -12.10 19.80
CA VAL A 21 18.97 -12.00 20.87
C VAL A 21 18.79 -10.69 21.68
N ALA A 22 18.54 -9.57 20.99
CA ALA A 22 18.41 -8.27 21.63
C ALA A 22 17.08 -8.05 22.36
N SER A 23 15.98 -8.63 21.85
CA SER A 23 14.63 -8.38 22.35
C SER A 23 14.00 -9.57 23.10
N GLY A 24 14.56 -10.77 22.96
CA GLY A 24 13.96 -12.01 23.44
C GLY A 24 12.72 -12.44 22.65
N VAL A 25 12.40 -11.73 21.55
CA VAL A 25 11.23 -12.01 20.72
C VAL A 25 11.66 -12.64 19.41
N GLU A 26 11.12 -13.81 19.11
CA GLU A 26 11.31 -14.45 17.81
C GLU A 26 10.60 -13.65 16.73
N ALA A 27 11.36 -13.19 15.72
CA ALA A 27 10.87 -12.45 14.59
C ALA A 27 11.05 -13.27 13.30
N ARG A 28 10.05 -13.26 12.44
CA ARG A 28 10.15 -13.90 11.12
C ARG A 28 9.66 -12.98 10.02
N SER A 29 10.17 -13.17 8.83
CA SER A 29 9.67 -12.51 7.64
C SER A 29 8.35 -13.16 7.20
N LEU A 30 7.35 -12.35 6.84
CA LEU A 30 6.14 -12.82 6.18
C LEU A 30 6.44 -13.03 4.69
N ASP A 31 6.02 -14.15 4.16
CA ASP A 31 6.09 -14.40 2.73
C ASP A 31 5.02 -13.64 1.93
N ASP A 32 5.09 -13.72 0.59
CA ASP A 32 4.13 -13.02 -0.28
C ASP A 32 2.71 -13.56 -0.13
N GLY A 33 2.55 -14.85 0.13
CA GLY A 33 1.26 -15.50 0.39
C GLY A 33 0.63 -15.03 1.69
N ASP A 34 1.41 -14.95 2.76
CA ASP A 34 0.97 -14.42 4.06
C ASP A 34 0.51 -12.96 3.91
N MET A 35 1.30 -12.13 3.24
CA MET A 35 0.94 -10.72 2.97
C MET A 35 -0.33 -10.60 2.12
N THR A 36 -0.48 -11.44 1.11
CA THR A 36 -1.68 -11.47 0.26
C THR A 36 -2.92 -11.82 1.08
N ARG A 37 -2.81 -12.83 1.94
CA ARG A 37 -3.89 -13.23 2.86
C ARG A 37 -4.27 -12.11 3.82
N LEU A 38 -3.27 -11.39 4.38
CA LEU A 38 -3.51 -10.27 5.27
C LEU A 38 -4.28 -9.14 4.59
N VAL A 39 -3.85 -8.75 3.40
CA VAL A 39 -4.52 -7.72 2.59
C VAL A 39 -5.96 -8.16 2.26
N TYR A 40 -6.15 -9.42 1.86
CA TYR A 40 -7.49 -9.97 1.62
C TYR A 40 -8.40 -9.85 2.85
N LEU A 41 -7.95 -10.29 4.02
CA LEU A 41 -8.74 -10.25 5.25
C LEU A 41 -9.10 -8.81 5.64
N PHE A 42 -8.18 -7.89 5.46
CA PHE A 42 -8.41 -6.48 5.73
C PHE A 42 -9.47 -5.87 4.80
N VAL A 43 -9.37 -6.13 3.49
CA VAL A 43 -10.37 -5.66 2.52
C VAL A 43 -11.74 -6.30 2.77
N ALA A 44 -11.77 -7.61 3.02
CA ALA A 44 -13.01 -8.32 3.32
C ALA A 44 -13.73 -7.75 4.56
N ARG A 45 -12.97 -7.33 5.57
CA ARG A 45 -13.51 -6.62 6.74
C ARG A 45 -14.09 -5.26 6.36
N ILE A 46 -13.36 -4.43 5.60
CA ILE A 46 -13.88 -3.14 5.11
C ILE A 46 -15.20 -3.34 4.35
N LEU A 47 -15.23 -4.29 3.42
CA LEU A 47 -16.44 -4.57 2.64
C LEU A 47 -17.61 -5.04 3.50
N LYS A 48 -17.36 -5.80 4.57
CA LYS A 48 -18.39 -6.20 5.54
C LYS A 48 -18.94 -5.00 6.31
N GLU A 49 -18.08 -4.05 6.69
CA GLU A 49 -18.45 -2.83 7.42
C GLU A 49 -19.06 -1.76 6.48
N GLN A 50 -18.90 -1.87 5.16
CA GLN A 50 -19.34 -0.93 4.14
C GLN A 50 -20.30 -1.58 3.11
N PRO A 51 -21.60 -1.76 3.43
CA PRO A 51 -22.53 -2.49 2.57
C PRO A 51 -22.69 -1.92 1.15
N ALA A 52 -22.49 -0.61 0.96
CA ALA A 52 -22.55 0.03 -0.36
C ALA A 52 -21.38 -0.46 -1.24
N LEU A 53 -20.15 -0.47 -0.71
CA LEU A 53 -18.98 -0.99 -1.41
C LEU A 53 -19.10 -2.49 -1.66
N ASN A 54 -19.65 -3.25 -0.72
CA ASN A 54 -19.83 -4.69 -0.86
C ASN A 54 -20.74 -5.09 -2.04
N LYS A 55 -21.66 -4.23 -2.46
CA LYS A 55 -22.54 -4.45 -3.62
C LYS A 55 -21.86 -4.12 -4.95
N SER A 56 -20.81 -3.32 -4.92
CA SER A 56 -20.06 -2.85 -6.08
C SER A 56 -18.96 -3.84 -6.51
N ARG A 57 -18.39 -3.61 -7.69
CA ARG A 57 -17.13 -4.22 -8.09
C ARG A 57 -15.99 -3.35 -7.63
N VAL A 58 -15.29 -3.83 -6.62
CA VAL A 58 -14.26 -3.06 -5.92
C VAL A 58 -12.89 -3.60 -6.27
N LEU A 59 -12.03 -2.75 -6.81
CA LEU A 59 -10.62 -3.05 -6.98
C LEU A 59 -9.86 -2.59 -5.72
N ALA A 60 -9.35 -3.52 -4.94
CA ALA A 60 -8.42 -3.20 -3.87
C ALA A 60 -7.00 -3.14 -4.45
N ILE A 61 -6.33 -2.01 -4.23
CA ILE A 61 -4.94 -1.74 -4.63
C ILE A 61 -4.12 -1.65 -3.35
N HIS A 62 -3.25 -2.63 -3.12
CA HIS A 62 -2.27 -2.59 -2.04
C HIS A 62 -0.90 -2.29 -2.60
N VAL A 63 -0.45 -1.05 -2.46
CA VAL A 63 0.93 -0.67 -2.76
C VAL A 63 1.78 -0.94 -1.52
N GLY A 64 2.53 -2.03 -1.56
CA GLY A 64 3.50 -2.38 -0.52
C GLY A 64 4.89 -1.85 -0.84
N PRO A 65 5.89 -2.12 0.00
CA PRO A 65 7.26 -1.65 -0.23
C PRO A 65 7.88 -2.15 -1.54
N GLY A 66 7.75 -3.43 -1.87
CA GLY A 66 8.34 -4.05 -3.05
C GLY A 66 7.36 -4.40 -4.17
N ASN A 67 6.12 -4.72 -3.81
CA ASN A 67 5.10 -5.22 -4.74
C ASN A 67 3.79 -4.46 -4.58
N THR A 68 3.05 -4.33 -5.69
CA THR A 68 1.65 -3.90 -5.67
C THR A 68 0.76 -5.11 -5.94
N ARG A 69 -0.22 -5.32 -5.06
CA ARG A 69 -1.23 -6.38 -5.16
C ARG A 69 -2.56 -5.79 -5.53
N LEU A 70 -3.20 -6.37 -6.52
CA LEU A 70 -4.54 -5.99 -6.95
C LEU A 70 -5.49 -7.16 -6.72
N MET A 71 -6.61 -6.87 -6.06
CA MET A 71 -7.67 -7.84 -5.78
C MET A 71 -9.00 -7.26 -6.23
N LEU A 72 -9.64 -7.88 -7.21
CA LEU A 72 -10.98 -7.50 -7.64
C LEU A 72 -12.02 -8.28 -6.83
N PHE A 73 -12.91 -7.54 -6.19
CA PHE A 73 -14.02 -8.09 -5.42
C PHE A 73 -15.34 -7.85 -6.16
N LYS A 74 -16.20 -8.86 -6.15
CA LYS A 74 -17.57 -8.78 -6.63
C LYS A 74 -18.49 -9.36 -5.57
N LYS A 75 -19.41 -8.55 -5.05
CA LYS A 75 -20.30 -8.95 -3.94
C LYS A 75 -19.53 -9.55 -2.75
N GLY A 76 -18.46 -8.88 -2.34
CA GLY A 76 -17.61 -9.27 -1.22
C GLY A 76 -16.72 -10.49 -1.44
N ARG A 77 -16.71 -11.09 -2.63
CA ARG A 77 -15.86 -12.25 -2.97
C ARG A 77 -14.78 -11.84 -3.95
N ILE A 78 -13.57 -12.31 -3.72
CA ILE A 78 -12.47 -12.12 -4.66
C ILE A 78 -12.74 -12.92 -5.93
N VAL A 79 -12.59 -12.26 -7.09
CA VAL A 79 -12.79 -12.89 -8.40
C VAL A 79 -11.49 -12.88 -9.24
N GLN A 80 -10.56 -11.96 -8.93
CA GLN A 80 -9.27 -11.89 -9.61
C GLN A 80 -8.21 -11.34 -8.65
N TYR A 81 -6.99 -11.85 -8.79
CA TYR A 81 -5.81 -11.42 -8.05
C TYR A 81 -4.60 -11.38 -8.97
N ASN A 82 -3.81 -10.32 -8.85
CA ASN A 82 -2.51 -10.18 -9.50
C ASN A 82 -1.53 -9.46 -8.57
N SER A 83 -0.25 -9.78 -8.68
CA SER A 83 0.85 -9.11 -7.99
C SER A 83 1.89 -8.64 -8.99
N TYR A 84 2.38 -7.41 -8.81
CA TYR A 84 3.35 -6.77 -9.71
C TYR A 84 4.53 -6.25 -8.90
N ARG A 85 5.73 -6.33 -9.45
CA ARG A 85 6.95 -5.79 -8.83
C ARG A 85 7.02 -4.25 -8.96
N MET A 86 6.02 -3.59 -8.42
CA MET A 86 5.82 -2.13 -8.41
C MET A 86 5.46 -1.69 -7.00
N GLY A 87 6.43 -1.72 -6.09
CA GLY A 87 6.23 -1.24 -4.70
C GLY A 87 6.79 0.17 -4.52
N ALA A 88 6.31 0.87 -3.50
CA ALA A 88 6.67 2.26 -3.24
C ALA A 88 8.18 2.48 -3.05
N TYR A 89 8.84 1.65 -2.27
CA TYR A 89 10.29 1.74 -2.06
C TYR A 89 11.07 1.32 -3.32
N ARG A 90 10.64 0.26 -3.99
CA ARG A 90 11.27 -0.18 -5.24
C ARG A 90 11.22 0.90 -6.32
N VAL A 91 10.09 1.59 -6.46
CA VAL A 91 9.92 2.69 -7.42
C VAL A 91 10.78 3.88 -7.02
N ALA A 92 10.78 4.26 -5.73
CA ALA A 92 11.61 5.35 -5.23
C ALA A 92 13.10 5.10 -5.46
N ASP A 93 13.59 3.91 -5.12
CA ASP A 93 14.99 3.51 -5.32
C ASP A 93 15.39 3.50 -6.81
N ALA A 94 14.49 3.01 -7.68
CA ALA A 94 14.77 2.97 -9.12
C ALA A 94 14.92 4.38 -9.71
N VAL A 95 14.01 5.28 -9.35
CA VAL A 95 14.04 6.67 -9.82
C VAL A 95 15.24 7.44 -9.23
N GLU A 96 15.62 7.19 -7.98
CA GLU A 96 16.82 7.76 -7.38
C GLU A 96 18.09 7.32 -8.10
N LYS A 97 18.22 6.04 -8.44
CA LYS A 97 19.35 5.50 -9.22
C LYS A 97 19.44 6.08 -10.64
N MET A 98 18.34 6.57 -11.20
CA MET A 98 18.34 7.30 -12.48
C MET A 98 18.86 8.74 -12.36
N GLY A 99 19.17 9.21 -11.16
CA GLY A 99 19.67 10.58 -10.91
C GLY A 99 18.59 11.65 -11.03
N SER A 100 17.34 11.31 -10.84
CA SER A 100 16.21 12.24 -10.92
C SER A 100 16.32 13.34 -9.87
N GLY A 101 16.43 14.58 -10.32
CA GLY A 101 16.36 15.77 -9.45
C GLY A 101 14.93 16.03 -8.97
N SER A 102 14.79 16.94 -8.00
CA SER A 102 13.49 17.33 -7.43
C SER A 102 12.49 17.81 -8.49
N ASP A 103 12.96 18.49 -9.51
CA ASP A 103 12.10 19.14 -10.52
C ASP A 103 11.39 18.12 -11.45
N ASN A 104 11.98 16.95 -11.64
CA ASN A 104 11.45 15.90 -12.51
C ASN A 104 10.90 14.68 -11.76
N LEU A 105 11.03 14.64 -10.43
CA LEU A 105 10.73 13.46 -9.61
C LEU A 105 9.34 12.87 -9.89
N LEU A 106 8.30 13.70 -9.97
CA LEU A 106 6.94 13.24 -10.24
C LEU A 106 6.78 12.64 -11.64
N SER A 107 7.38 13.27 -12.65
CA SER A 107 7.34 12.76 -14.03
C SER A 107 8.12 11.47 -14.19
N ASP A 108 9.25 11.35 -13.53
CA ASP A 108 10.12 10.19 -13.61
C ASP A 108 9.48 8.98 -12.91
N ILE A 109 8.83 9.20 -11.75
CA ILE A 109 8.02 8.14 -11.11
C ILE A 109 6.93 7.65 -12.07
N LYS A 110 6.16 8.55 -12.69
CA LYS A 110 5.10 8.18 -13.63
C LYS A 110 5.63 7.43 -14.85
N ALA A 111 6.71 7.90 -15.43
CA ALA A 111 7.36 7.24 -16.57
C ALA A 111 7.85 5.84 -16.19
N HIS A 112 8.46 5.69 -15.01
CA HIS A 112 8.97 4.41 -14.53
C HIS A 112 7.87 3.36 -14.33
N VAL A 113 6.71 3.76 -13.77
CA VAL A 113 5.61 2.81 -13.49
C VAL A 113 4.72 2.53 -14.71
N ASN A 114 4.77 3.35 -15.75
CA ASN A 114 3.82 3.29 -16.87
C ASN A 114 3.72 1.90 -17.52
N GLY A 115 4.84 1.24 -17.78
CA GLY A 115 4.84 -0.09 -18.40
C GLY A 115 4.13 -1.16 -17.57
N ILE A 116 4.27 -1.10 -16.24
CA ILE A 116 3.57 -2.00 -15.33
C ILE A 116 2.08 -1.63 -15.24
N ILE A 117 1.77 -0.34 -15.25
CA ILE A 117 0.38 0.14 -15.24
C ILE A 117 -0.37 -0.35 -16.49
N GLU A 118 0.25 -0.34 -17.66
CA GLU A 118 -0.35 -0.88 -18.90
C GLU A 118 -0.61 -2.40 -18.80
N GLN A 119 0.29 -3.16 -18.17
CA GLN A 119 0.06 -4.59 -17.89
C GLN A 119 -1.14 -4.78 -16.94
N ILE A 120 -1.25 -3.95 -15.90
CA ILE A 120 -2.41 -3.96 -14.99
C ILE A 120 -3.69 -3.70 -15.76
N VAL A 121 -3.73 -2.66 -16.58
CA VAL A 121 -4.92 -2.33 -17.40
C VAL A 121 -5.29 -3.49 -18.31
N GLY A 122 -4.32 -4.11 -18.98
CA GLY A 122 -4.55 -5.28 -19.83
C GLY A 122 -5.14 -6.46 -19.07
N ALA A 123 -4.66 -6.73 -17.86
CA ALA A 123 -5.14 -7.83 -17.04
C ALA A 123 -6.61 -7.64 -16.55
N TYR A 124 -7.07 -6.40 -16.43
CA TYR A 124 -8.42 -6.06 -15.96
C TYR A 124 -9.30 -5.42 -17.04
N ALA A 125 -8.91 -5.46 -18.33
CA ALA A 125 -9.57 -4.74 -19.43
C ALA A 125 -11.05 -5.09 -19.61
N ASN A 126 -11.43 -6.33 -19.31
CA ASN A 126 -12.80 -6.83 -19.48
C ASN A 126 -13.61 -6.78 -18.16
N GLU A 127 -13.03 -6.27 -17.10
CA GLU A 127 -13.68 -6.20 -15.79
C GLU A 127 -14.10 -4.76 -15.51
N PRO A 128 -15.41 -4.48 -15.45
CA PRO A 128 -15.86 -3.16 -15.00
C PRO A 128 -15.55 -3.00 -13.50
N ILE A 129 -14.94 -1.86 -13.18
CA ILE A 129 -14.56 -1.49 -11.82
C ILE A 129 -15.38 -0.28 -11.43
N ASP A 130 -16.13 -0.39 -10.33
CA ASP A 130 -17.03 0.69 -9.88
C ASP A 130 -16.35 1.57 -8.83
N GLU A 131 -15.55 0.97 -7.94
CA GLU A 131 -14.91 1.66 -6.81
C GLU A 131 -13.50 1.11 -6.57
N VAL A 132 -12.63 1.92 -5.97
CA VAL A 132 -11.27 1.53 -5.56
C VAL A 132 -11.09 1.69 -4.06
N ILE A 133 -10.47 0.69 -3.43
CA ILE A 133 -9.89 0.81 -2.09
C ILE A 133 -8.37 0.82 -2.23
N ALA A 134 -7.73 1.93 -1.87
CA ALA A 134 -6.28 2.09 -1.88
C ALA A 134 -5.72 1.80 -0.48
N ILE A 135 -4.80 0.84 -0.40
CA ILE A 135 -4.19 0.39 0.84
C ILE A 135 -2.68 0.48 0.71
N GLY A 136 -2.02 0.87 1.78
CA GLY A 136 -0.56 0.92 1.82
C GLY A 136 -0.09 1.83 2.93
N HIS A 137 1.09 1.53 3.43
CA HIS A 137 1.69 2.31 4.50
C HIS A 137 2.02 3.74 4.03
N GLU A 138 2.25 3.92 2.74
CA GLU A 138 2.66 5.18 2.13
C GLU A 138 1.48 6.10 1.83
N ILE A 139 0.30 5.57 1.46
CA ILE A 139 -0.88 6.42 1.20
C ILE A 139 -1.64 6.78 2.49
N GLN A 140 -1.50 5.97 3.52
CA GLN A 140 -2.24 6.14 4.77
C GLN A 140 -1.90 7.43 5.53
N PRO A 141 -0.63 7.86 5.74
CA PRO A 141 -0.31 9.12 6.40
C PRO A 141 -0.95 10.31 5.69
N VAL A 142 -0.97 10.26 4.36
CA VAL A 142 -1.62 11.26 3.51
C VAL A 142 -3.12 11.30 3.75
N ALA A 143 -3.77 10.15 3.78
CA ALA A 143 -5.20 10.07 4.06
C ALA A 143 -5.53 10.55 5.46
N THR A 144 -4.75 10.17 6.46
CA THR A 144 -4.94 10.59 7.86
C THR A 144 -4.81 12.11 8.00
N THR A 145 -3.84 12.73 7.33
CA THR A 145 -3.67 14.18 7.34
C THR A 145 -4.81 14.92 6.62
N LEU A 146 -5.39 14.33 5.58
CA LEU A 146 -6.50 14.92 4.83
C LEU A 146 -7.86 14.67 5.50
N ALA A 147 -8.01 13.61 6.27
CA ALA A 147 -9.24 13.27 6.96
C ALA A 147 -9.52 14.32 8.06
N LYS A 148 -10.61 15.07 7.90
CA LYS A 148 -11.03 16.07 8.89
C LYS A 148 -11.82 15.46 10.05
N ASP A 149 -12.37 14.27 9.83
CA ASP A 149 -13.21 13.53 10.78
C ASP A 149 -12.63 12.14 11.01
N GLU A 150 -12.96 11.51 12.13
CA GLU A 150 -12.51 10.16 12.49
C GLU A 150 -13.17 9.05 11.65
N GLU A 151 -13.46 9.31 10.38
CA GLU A 151 -14.02 8.30 9.50
C GLU A 151 -12.98 7.19 9.26
N PRO A 152 -13.33 5.91 9.48
CA PRO A 152 -12.39 4.80 9.31
C PRO A 152 -12.00 4.56 7.85
N LEU A 153 -12.75 5.11 6.91
CA LEU A 153 -12.53 5.00 5.47
C LEU A 153 -12.84 6.34 4.79
N MET A 154 -11.81 7.08 4.43
CA MET A 154 -11.94 8.35 3.74
C MET A 154 -12.16 8.14 2.24
N LYS A 155 -13.11 8.87 1.65
CA LYS A 155 -13.24 8.98 0.19
C LYS A 155 -12.42 10.17 -0.31
N ALA A 156 -11.25 9.89 -0.88
CA ALA A 156 -10.33 10.90 -1.40
C ALA A 156 -10.60 11.15 -2.89
N ASP A 157 -10.88 12.41 -3.25
CA ASP A 157 -10.97 12.82 -4.64
C ASP A 157 -9.61 12.74 -5.34
N ARG A 158 -9.57 12.13 -6.53
CA ARG A 158 -8.33 11.94 -7.30
C ARG A 158 -7.64 13.24 -7.68
N LYS A 159 -8.41 14.31 -7.95
CA LYS A 159 -7.83 15.64 -8.25
C LYS A 159 -7.10 16.20 -7.04
N THR A 160 -7.67 16.03 -5.85
CA THR A 160 -7.06 16.44 -4.59
C THR A 160 -5.75 15.69 -4.34
N LEU A 161 -5.76 14.36 -4.47
CA LEU A 161 -4.55 13.54 -4.35
C LEU A 161 -3.50 13.89 -5.43
N SER A 162 -3.92 14.22 -6.66
CA SER A 162 -3.00 14.65 -7.73
C SER A 162 -2.34 15.99 -7.43
N ARG A 163 -3.07 16.95 -6.84
CA ARG A 163 -2.48 18.22 -6.37
C ARG A 163 -1.48 17.98 -5.25
N LEU A 164 -1.84 17.09 -4.34
CA LEU A 164 -0.96 16.71 -3.24
C LEU A 164 0.31 16.04 -3.74
N ALA A 165 0.24 15.11 -4.68
CA ALA A 165 1.42 14.49 -5.29
C ALA A 165 2.37 15.53 -5.90
N LYS A 166 1.84 16.58 -6.53
CA LYS A 166 2.66 17.73 -7.02
C LYS A 166 3.31 18.50 -5.86
N GLN A 167 2.61 18.71 -4.76
CA GLN A 167 3.18 19.38 -3.59
C GLN A 167 4.28 18.52 -2.95
N LEU A 168 4.03 17.23 -2.79
CA LEU A 168 5.00 16.27 -2.26
C LEU A 168 6.30 16.26 -3.08
N SER A 169 6.20 16.32 -4.41
CA SER A 169 7.38 16.23 -5.30
C SER A 169 8.32 17.42 -5.22
N VAL A 170 7.85 18.60 -4.79
CA VAL A 170 8.66 19.83 -4.68
C VAL A 170 8.97 20.24 -3.24
N SER A 171 8.40 19.55 -2.25
CA SER A 171 8.61 19.86 -0.84
C SER A 171 9.91 19.25 -0.31
N LYS A 172 10.52 19.91 0.69
CA LYS A 172 11.72 19.38 1.34
C LYS A 172 11.40 18.13 2.15
N GLU A 173 12.24 17.11 2.05
CA GLU A 173 12.06 15.81 2.73
C GLU A 173 11.84 15.96 4.24
N LYS A 174 12.61 16.86 4.90
CA LYS A 174 12.44 17.11 6.33
C LYS A 174 11.06 17.65 6.68
N GLN A 175 10.52 18.57 5.88
CA GLN A 175 9.17 19.10 6.06
C GLN A 175 8.10 18.03 5.85
N LEU A 176 8.28 17.16 4.86
CA LEU A 176 7.37 16.04 4.61
C LEU A 176 7.38 15.05 5.77
N ALA A 177 8.57 14.71 6.28
CA ALA A 177 8.73 13.82 7.42
C ALA A 177 7.98 14.33 8.65
N GLU A 178 8.08 15.62 8.95
CA GLU A 178 7.37 16.28 10.05
C GLU A 178 5.86 16.33 9.80
N THR A 179 5.42 16.70 8.58
CA THR A 179 3.99 16.87 8.25
C THR A 179 3.23 15.53 8.29
N TYR A 180 3.84 14.47 7.81
CA TYR A 180 3.21 13.16 7.68
C TYR A 180 3.62 12.17 8.78
N GLU A 181 4.42 12.62 9.76
CA GLU A 181 4.93 11.80 10.87
C GLU A 181 5.62 10.51 10.38
N VAL A 182 6.42 10.63 9.33
CA VAL A 182 7.17 9.52 8.73
C VAL A 182 8.68 9.75 8.86
N ASN A 183 9.45 8.68 8.71
CA ASN A 183 10.90 8.81 8.63
C ASN A 183 11.29 9.56 7.34
N VAL A 184 12.36 10.36 7.38
CA VAL A 184 12.89 11.11 6.21
C VAL A 184 13.13 10.17 5.01
N TYR A 185 13.64 8.97 5.24
CA TYR A 185 13.83 7.96 4.18
C TYR A 185 12.53 7.41 3.58
N ALA A 186 11.39 7.63 4.23
CA ALA A 186 10.08 7.22 3.74
C ALA A 186 9.36 8.29 2.90
N THR A 187 9.92 9.50 2.78
CA THR A 187 9.27 10.62 2.07
C THR A 187 9.17 10.38 0.56
N ARG A 188 10.22 9.87 -0.08
CA ARG A 188 10.19 9.48 -1.50
C ARG A 188 9.28 8.27 -1.75
N PRO A 189 9.37 7.17 -0.97
CA PRO A 189 8.37 6.09 -1.02
C PRO A 189 6.93 6.56 -0.82
N LEU A 190 6.67 7.53 0.07
CA LEU A 190 5.34 8.12 0.28
C LEU A 190 4.80 8.73 -1.03
N LEU A 191 5.60 9.56 -1.72
CA LEU A 191 5.22 10.10 -3.03
C LEU A 191 5.00 8.99 -4.05
N ALA A 192 5.92 8.01 -4.15
CA ALA A 192 5.81 6.90 -5.08
C ALA A 192 4.53 6.07 -4.84
N GLY A 193 4.20 5.78 -3.59
CA GLY A 193 2.98 5.06 -3.21
C GLY A 193 1.71 5.81 -3.59
N VAL A 194 1.65 7.12 -3.36
CA VAL A 194 0.53 7.97 -3.79
C VAL A 194 0.40 7.94 -5.32
N VAL A 195 1.50 8.11 -6.05
CA VAL A 195 1.50 8.12 -7.52
C VAL A 195 1.06 6.77 -8.09
N CYS A 196 1.57 5.65 -7.58
CA CYS A 196 1.15 4.31 -8.01
C CYS A 196 -0.37 4.12 -7.88
N ASN A 197 -0.96 4.49 -6.75
CA ASN A 197 -2.40 4.40 -6.54
C ASN A 197 -3.19 5.31 -7.52
N LEU A 198 -2.71 6.54 -7.73
CA LEU A 198 -3.33 7.51 -8.63
C LEU A 198 -3.31 7.06 -10.09
N GLU A 199 -2.17 6.55 -10.56
CA GLU A 199 -2.02 6.13 -11.95
C GLU A 199 -2.88 4.89 -12.23
N VAL A 200 -2.91 3.89 -11.33
CA VAL A 200 -3.81 2.73 -11.48
C VAL A 200 -5.27 3.17 -11.50
N ALA A 201 -5.73 3.92 -10.49
CA ALA A 201 -7.12 4.38 -10.43
C ALA A 201 -7.50 5.26 -11.63
N GLY A 202 -6.56 6.07 -12.11
CA GLY A 202 -6.74 6.95 -13.26
C GLY A 202 -7.01 6.21 -14.57
N LYS A 203 -6.31 5.11 -14.81
CA LYS A 203 -6.48 4.28 -16.01
C LYS A 203 -7.85 3.59 -16.07
N PHE A 204 -8.45 3.31 -14.90
CA PHE A 204 -9.81 2.79 -14.82
C PHE A 204 -10.89 3.89 -14.79
N GLY A 205 -10.53 5.16 -15.03
CA GLY A 205 -11.47 6.27 -15.14
C GLY A 205 -12.12 6.69 -13.80
N LEU A 206 -11.59 6.23 -12.67
CA LEU A 206 -12.20 6.48 -11.37
C LEU A 206 -11.85 7.88 -10.85
N SER A 207 -12.84 8.56 -10.30
CA SER A 207 -12.71 9.95 -9.81
C SER A 207 -12.27 10.03 -8.34
N ALA A 208 -12.42 8.97 -7.58
CA ALA A 208 -12.09 8.91 -6.16
C ALA A 208 -11.55 7.55 -5.75
N LEU A 209 -10.83 7.54 -4.62
CA LEU A 209 -10.30 6.34 -3.97
C LEU A 209 -10.79 6.31 -2.52
N HIS A 210 -11.18 5.14 -2.05
CA HIS A 210 -11.42 4.91 -0.62
C HIS A 210 -10.11 4.54 0.04
N VAL A 211 -9.68 5.33 1.02
CA VAL A 211 -8.41 5.13 1.73
C VAL A 211 -8.70 4.92 3.21
N PRO A 212 -8.30 3.79 3.80
CA PRO A 212 -8.43 3.58 5.24
C PRO A 212 -7.61 4.61 6.00
N THR A 213 -8.21 5.23 7.02
CA THR A 213 -7.59 6.22 7.90
C THR A 213 -7.17 5.59 9.23
N GLY A 214 -6.40 6.33 10.03
CA GLY A 214 -5.93 5.87 11.32
C GLY A 214 -4.85 4.78 11.21
N ARG A 215 -4.58 4.09 12.31
CA ARG A 215 -3.51 3.08 12.37
C ARG A 215 -3.90 1.79 11.64
N CYS A 216 -3.88 1.84 10.32
CA CYS A 216 -4.22 0.70 9.46
C CYS A 216 -3.36 -0.54 9.79
N GLY A 217 -2.08 -0.36 10.11
CA GLY A 217 -1.19 -1.43 10.56
C GLY A 217 -1.69 -2.10 11.84
N GLU A 218 -2.17 -1.33 12.82
CA GLU A 218 -2.76 -1.88 14.05
C GLU A 218 -4.08 -2.60 13.78
N ARG A 219 -4.91 -2.09 12.87
CA ARG A 219 -6.15 -2.75 12.45
C ARG A 219 -5.91 -4.02 11.64
N LEU A 220 -4.85 -4.07 10.82
CA LEU A 220 -4.37 -5.29 10.19
C LEU A 220 -3.96 -6.31 11.26
N LEU A 221 -3.17 -5.90 12.24
CA LEU A 221 -2.67 -6.76 13.31
C LEU A 221 -3.80 -7.19 14.29
N THR A 222 -4.72 -6.29 14.65
CA THR A 222 -5.87 -6.65 15.50
C THR A 222 -6.89 -7.54 14.78
N GLY A 223 -7.02 -7.40 13.45
CA GLY A 223 -7.76 -8.35 12.61
C GLY A 223 -7.13 -9.74 12.61
N LEU A 224 -5.81 -9.82 12.76
CA LEU A 224 -5.07 -11.07 12.94
C LEU A 224 -5.27 -11.68 14.33
N ALA A 225 -5.26 -10.89 15.39
CA ALA A 225 -5.41 -11.38 16.76
C ALA A 225 -6.78 -12.03 17.03
N GLY A 226 -7.81 -11.65 16.26
CA GLY A 226 -9.16 -12.25 16.34
C GLY A 226 -9.42 -13.34 15.30
N SER A 227 -8.47 -13.70 14.45
CA SER A 227 -8.63 -14.74 13.43
C SER A 227 -7.86 -16.00 13.82
N ASP A 228 -8.34 -17.16 13.34
CA ASP A 228 -7.64 -18.46 13.44
C ASP A 228 -6.18 -18.44 12.95
N PHE A 229 -5.79 -17.35 12.28
CA PHE A 229 -4.43 -17.12 11.81
C PHE A 229 -3.47 -16.78 12.95
N ALA A 230 -3.89 -15.92 13.88
CA ALA A 230 -3.09 -15.63 15.08
C ALA A 230 -2.99 -16.86 15.99
N ALA A 231 -4.12 -17.55 16.21
CA ALA A 231 -4.15 -18.71 17.09
C ALA A 231 -3.34 -19.91 16.57
N LYS A 232 -3.33 -20.16 15.24
CA LYS A 232 -2.67 -21.34 14.67
C LYS A 232 -1.19 -21.17 14.34
N ARG A 233 -0.68 -19.95 14.17
CA ARG A 233 0.73 -19.72 13.77
C ARG A 233 1.58 -18.96 14.79
N PHE A 234 0.97 -18.21 15.70
CA PHE A 234 1.71 -17.43 16.70
C PHE A 234 1.66 -18.01 18.12
N VAL A 235 0.80 -18.99 18.38
CA VAL A 235 0.64 -19.61 19.72
C VAL A 235 1.17 -21.07 19.79
N HIS A 236 1.52 -21.69 18.66
CA HIS A 236 1.98 -23.08 18.64
C HIS A 236 3.49 -23.29 18.51
N GLU A 237 4.29 -22.23 18.63
CA GLU A 237 5.75 -22.33 18.68
C GLU A 237 6.32 -21.55 19.88
N VAL A 238 5.77 -21.79 21.08
CA VAL A 238 6.39 -21.48 22.37
C VAL A 238 6.60 -22.80 23.10
#